data_5fc1f80cabe815d37c2007a2af78b3a5
#
_entry.id   5fc1f80cabe815d37c2007a2af78b3a5
#
_cell.length_a   1.000
_cell.length_b   1.000
_cell.length_c   1.000
_cell.angle_alpha   90.00
_cell.angle_beta   90.00
_cell.angle_gamma   90.00
#
_symmetry.space_group_name_H-M   'P 1'
#
loop_
_entity.id
_entity.type
_entity.pdbx_description
1 polymer ?
#
loop_
_entity_poly.entity_id
_entity_poly.type
_entity_poly.pdbx_seq_one_letter_code
_entity_poly.pdbx_strand_id
1 'polypeptide(L)'
;MTEFELKTAKSVFPVYIKAPVDKVFPLYCPVGEYKWVPGWKCNLIHCPNDRVEQGTIFSEIFTAPVLMGNFQGKTTWTAVMHDPENYKVHYRLDNKISSSLYKAEFEDNGNGETGGKLDFTYNAINKKGNKLVVKNLEGKIHILLSVTIAMLKHYCETNKMLSFSELQKIILSEQGLSVIDKILLGLNRLAILNMRDKDRSRFMKKFYGTEK
;
A
#
# COMPACT_ATOMS: atom_id res chain seq x y z
N MET A 1 20.28 -1.07 33.10
CA MET A 1 19.17 -1.11 32.14
C MET A 1 19.80 -1.04 30.75
N THR A 2 19.67 -2.09 29.93
CA THR A 2 20.13 -2.03 28.54
C THR A 2 19.25 -1.03 27.80
N GLU A 3 19.88 0.01 27.28
CA GLU A 3 19.23 1.05 26.47
C GLU A 3 18.48 0.41 25.31
N PHE A 4 17.25 0.86 25.03
CA PHE A 4 16.45 0.33 23.94
C PHE A 4 17.01 0.84 22.61
N GLU A 5 17.68 -0.01 21.85
CA GLU A 5 18.19 0.29 20.53
C GLU A 5 17.08 0.14 19.49
N LEU A 6 16.78 1.21 18.76
CA LEU A 6 15.83 1.22 17.65
C LEU A 6 16.39 0.43 16.46
N LYS A 7 15.57 -0.49 15.91
CA LYS A 7 15.88 -1.19 14.67
C LYS A 7 15.04 -0.65 13.52
N THR A 8 15.68 -0.53 12.38
CA THR A 8 15.09 -0.03 11.15
C THR A 8 15.21 -1.08 10.06
N ALA A 9 14.20 -1.17 9.19
CA ALA A 9 14.27 -1.90 7.94
C ALA A 9 13.84 -0.95 6.81
N LYS A 10 14.53 -1.01 5.67
CA LYS A 10 14.26 -0.14 4.54
C LYS A 10 14.26 -0.94 3.25
N SER A 11 13.34 -0.62 2.34
CA SER A 11 13.36 -1.11 0.97
C SER A 11 12.96 -0.01 0.01
N VAL A 12 13.58 -0.03 -1.16
CA VAL A 12 13.25 0.84 -2.29
C VAL A 12 12.89 -0.04 -3.47
N PHE A 13 11.83 0.31 -4.19
CA PHE A 13 11.38 -0.41 -5.37
C PHE A 13 11.20 0.56 -6.55
N PRO A 14 11.80 0.28 -7.71
CA PRO A 14 11.64 1.12 -8.89
C PRO A 14 10.24 1.00 -9.47
N VAL A 15 9.74 2.08 -10.07
CA VAL A 15 8.45 2.13 -10.75
C VAL A 15 8.69 2.24 -12.25
N TYR A 16 7.96 1.41 -13.00
CA TYR A 16 7.83 1.53 -14.44
C TYR A 16 6.44 1.08 -14.89
N ILE A 17 5.65 2.02 -15.43
CA ILE A 17 4.25 1.80 -15.84
C ILE A 17 4.06 2.41 -17.22
N LYS A 18 3.46 1.64 -18.15
CA LYS A 18 3.10 2.12 -19.49
C LYS A 18 1.77 2.89 -19.47
N ALA A 19 1.79 4.00 -18.76
CA ALA A 19 0.69 4.96 -18.70
C ALA A 19 1.25 6.33 -18.30
N PRO A 20 0.60 7.45 -18.71
CA PRO A 20 1.03 8.80 -18.35
C PRO A 20 0.99 9.03 -16.83
N VAL A 21 1.93 9.79 -16.30
CA VAL A 21 2.04 10.07 -14.86
C VAL A 21 0.80 10.79 -14.31
N ASP A 22 0.14 11.61 -15.09
CA ASP A 22 -1.13 12.28 -14.75
C ASP A 22 -2.29 11.27 -14.54
N LYS A 23 -2.22 10.09 -15.15
CA LYS A 23 -3.16 8.99 -14.89
C LYS A 23 -2.75 8.19 -13.66
N VAL A 24 -1.45 7.99 -13.45
CA VAL A 24 -0.90 7.12 -12.39
C VAL A 24 -0.96 7.79 -11.02
N PHE A 25 -0.44 9.00 -10.89
CA PHE A 25 -0.29 9.67 -9.59
C PHE A 25 -1.62 9.86 -8.84
N PRO A 26 -2.73 10.32 -9.45
CA PRO A 26 -4.00 10.49 -8.74
C PRO A 26 -4.60 9.20 -8.19
N LEU A 27 -4.18 8.04 -8.71
CA LEU A 27 -4.62 6.73 -8.21
C LEU A 27 -3.88 6.32 -6.93
N TYR A 28 -2.74 6.94 -6.65
CA TYR A 28 -1.87 6.58 -5.52
C TYR A 28 -2.27 7.35 -4.25
N CYS A 29 -3.51 7.15 -3.84
CA CYS A 29 -4.08 7.74 -2.63
C CYS A 29 -5.17 6.82 -2.07
N PRO A 30 -5.54 6.94 -0.78
CA PRO A 30 -6.48 6.02 -0.12
C PRO A 30 -7.83 5.89 -0.82
N VAL A 31 -8.26 6.94 -1.53
CA VAL A 31 -9.50 6.93 -2.32
C VAL A 31 -9.28 6.28 -3.68
N GLY A 32 -8.16 6.59 -4.35
CA GLY A 32 -7.78 5.99 -5.64
C GLY A 32 -7.58 4.47 -5.55
N GLU A 33 -7.04 3.99 -4.44
CA GLU A 33 -6.74 2.57 -4.21
C GLU A 33 -7.98 1.66 -4.27
N TYR A 34 -9.18 2.18 -4.03
CA TYR A 34 -10.41 1.42 -4.25
C TYR A 34 -10.60 0.95 -5.71
N LYS A 35 -9.95 1.59 -6.66
CA LYS A 35 -10.03 1.24 -8.08
C LYS A 35 -9.14 0.05 -8.44
N TRP A 36 -7.99 -0.08 -7.80
CA TRP A 36 -6.95 -1.00 -8.24
C TRP A 36 -6.41 -1.97 -7.18
N VAL A 37 -6.67 -1.73 -5.88
CA VAL A 37 -6.26 -2.67 -4.81
C VAL A 37 -7.42 -3.60 -4.45
N PRO A 38 -7.32 -4.90 -4.76
CA PRO A 38 -8.36 -5.87 -4.39
C PRO A 38 -8.58 -5.90 -2.88
N GLY A 39 -9.83 -5.73 -2.46
CA GLY A 39 -10.21 -5.78 -1.05
C GLY A 39 -9.80 -4.58 -0.20
N TRP A 40 -9.35 -3.49 -0.82
CA TRP A 40 -9.00 -2.27 -0.10
C TRP A 40 -10.15 -1.72 0.72
N LYS A 41 -9.84 -1.34 1.97
CA LYS A 41 -10.74 -0.61 2.88
C LYS A 41 -9.95 0.38 3.70
N CYS A 42 -10.39 1.62 3.69
CA CYS A 42 -9.88 2.64 4.58
C CYS A 42 -11.02 3.39 5.27
N ASN A 43 -10.71 3.97 6.41
CA ASN A 43 -11.57 4.92 7.11
C ASN A 43 -10.88 6.29 7.06
N LEU A 44 -11.47 7.24 6.35
CA LEU A 44 -11.00 8.62 6.33
C LEU A 44 -11.34 9.26 7.67
N ILE A 45 -10.33 9.69 8.41
CA ILE A 45 -10.46 10.34 9.72
C ILE A 45 -10.50 11.85 9.52
N HIS A 46 -9.60 12.36 8.67
CA HIS A 46 -9.53 13.76 8.28
C HIS A 46 -9.13 13.84 6.81
N CYS A 47 -9.97 14.45 6.00
CA CYS A 47 -9.73 14.63 4.57
C CYS A 47 -10.26 16.02 4.18
N PRO A 48 -9.41 17.04 4.25
CA PRO A 48 -9.79 18.39 3.89
C PRO A 48 -10.34 18.44 2.46
N ASN A 49 -11.39 19.20 2.24
CA ASN A 49 -11.96 19.44 0.91
C ASN A 49 -12.31 18.17 0.09
N ASP A 50 -12.56 17.03 0.77
CA ASP A 50 -12.80 15.72 0.13
C ASP A 50 -11.70 15.29 -0.88
N ARG A 51 -10.51 15.85 -0.75
CA ARG A 51 -9.34 15.53 -1.56
C ARG A 51 -8.19 15.10 -0.68
N VAL A 52 -7.40 14.16 -1.17
CA VAL A 52 -6.16 13.81 -0.49
C VAL A 52 -5.15 14.91 -0.71
N GLU A 53 -4.75 15.53 0.37
CA GLU A 53 -3.75 16.59 0.42
C GLU A 53 -2.89 16.44 1.66
N GLN A 54 -1.90 17.29 1.83
CA GLN A 54 -1.09 17.29 3.05
C GLN A 54 -1.98 17.47 4.28
N GLY A 55 -1.75 16.65 5.30
CA GLY A 55 -2.57 16.60 6.50
C GLY A 55 -3.73 15.61 6.44
N THR A 56 -4.05 14.99 5.29
CA THR A 56 -5.03 13.91 5.22
C THR A 56 -4.64 12.77 6.16
N ILE A 57 -5.61 12.33 6.99
CA ILE A 57 -5.43 11.23 7.95
C ILE A 57 -6.46 10.15 7.65
N PHE A 58 -6.00 8.92 7.53
CA PHE A 58 -6.86 7.76 7.38
C PHE A 58 -6.34 6.55 8.16
N SER A 59 -7.19 5.60 8.41
CA SER A 59 -6.77 4.29 8.92
C SER A 59 -7.21 3.21 7.96
N GLU A 60 -6.35 2.24 7.76
CA GLU A 60 -6.68 1.03 7.04
C GLU A 60 -6.87 -0.13 8.01
N ILE A 61 -7.76 -1.04 7.61
CA ILE A 61 -7.85 -2.36 8.19
C ILE A 61 -7.45 -3.28 7.05
N PHE A 62 -6.21 -3.72 7.02
CA PHE A 62 -5.80 -4.73 6.08
C PHE A 62 -6.59 -6.01 6.34
N THR A 63 -7.58 -6.22 5.53
CA THR A 63 -8.33 -7.47 5.47
C THR A 63 -7.71 -8.43 4.46
N ALA A 64 -6.92 -7.89 3.51
CA ALA A 64 -6.07 -8.71 2.67
C ALA A 64 -4.84 -9.16 3.44
N PRO A 65 -4.34 -10.38 3.23
CA PRO A 65 -3.13 -10.89 3.83
C PRO A 65 -1.91 -10.25 3.18
N VAL A 66 -1.77 -8.97 3.40
CA VAL A 66 -0.52 -8.34 3.07
C VAL A 66 0.50 -8.85 4.08
N LEU A 67 1.66 -9.20 3.60
CA LEU A 67 2.77 -9.81 4.32
C LEU A 67 3.11 -9.18 5.69
N MET A 68 2.52 -8.01 5.99
CA MET A 68 2.74 -7.25 7.22
C MET A 68 1.46 -6.97 8.02
N GLY A 69 0.27 -7.10 7.44
CA GLY A 69 -0.98 -6.59 8.03
C GLY A 69 -1.37 -7.22 9.37
N ASN A 70 -1.21 -8.52 9.53
CA ASN A 70 -1.59 -9.23 10.75
C ASN A 70 -0.67 -8.94 11.97
N PHE A 71 0.51 -8.38 11.75
CA PHE A 71 1.48 -8.14 12.83
C PHE A 71 1.41 -6.73 13.42
N GLN A 72 0.84 -5.77 12.69
CA GLN A 72 0.88 -4.36 13.06
C GLN A 72 -0.43 -3.85 13.69
N GLY A 73 -1.53 -4.54 13.49
CA GLY A 73 -2.85 -4.06 13.90
C GLY A 73 -3.30 -2.83 13.11
N LYS A 74 -4.21 -2.06 13.69
CA LYS A 74 -4.70 -0.83 13.07
C LYS A 74 -3.56 0.17 12.89
N THR A 75 -3.32 0.59 11.64
CA THR A 75 -2.33 1.59 11.28
C THR A 75 -3.03 2.89 10.89
N THR A 76 -2.54 4.00 11.42
CA THR A 76 -2.97 5.35 11.04
C THR A 76 -1.95 5.91 10.06
N TRP A 77 -2.44 6.39 8.94
CA TRP A 77 -1.67 7.01 7.88
C TRP A 77 -1.91 8.51 7.89
N THR A 78 -0.85 9.27 7.77
CA THR A 78 -0.90 10.73 7.65
C THR A 78 -0.11 11.14 6.41
N ALA A 79 -0.75 11.84 5.47
CA ALA A 79 -0.06 12.45 4.35
C ALA A 79 0.80 13.61 4.89
N VAL A 80 2.09 13.36 5.08
CA VAL A 80 3.03 14.36 5.62
C VAL A 80 3.60 15.27 4.53
N MET A 81 3.50 14.84 3.28
CA MET A 81 3.81 15.63 2.09
C MET A 81 2.89 15.20 0.95
N HIS A 82 2.36 16.16 0.23
CA HIS A 82 1.61 15.95 -1.01
C HIS A 82 1.96 17.08 -1.98
N ASP A 83 2.67 16.72 -3.03
CA ASP A 83 3.18 17.61 -4.07
C ASP A 83 2.73 17.10 -5.44
N PRO A 84 1.52 17.48 -5.87
CA PRO A 84 0.97 17.00 -7.14
C PRO A 84 1.70 17.57 -8.37
N GLU A 85 2.36 18.72 -8.24
CA GLU A 85 3.12 19.32 -9.36
C GLU A 85 4.37 18.52 -9.70
N ASN A 86 4.98 17.87 -8.68
CA ASN A 86 6.14 17.01 -8.83
C ASN A 86 5.82 15.52 -8.64
N TYR A 87 4.53 15.14 -8.62
CA TYR A 87 4.04 13.76 -8.49
C TYR A 87 4.58 13.01 -7.28
N LYS A 88 4.61 13.65 -6.11
CA LYS A 88 5.15 13.07 -4.86
C LYS A 88 4.11 13.06 -3.76
N VAL A 89 4.02 11.93 -3.08
CA VAL A 89 3.26 11.81 -1.84
C VAL A 89 4.04 10.98 -0.82
N HIS A 90 4.12 11.52 0.41
CA HIS A 90 4.75 10.81 1.52
C HIS A 90 3.75 10.62 2.65
N TYR A 91 3.70 9.40 3.18
CA TYR A 91 2.84 9.02 4.28
C TYR A 91 3.66 8.60 5.48
N ARG A 92 3.32 9.12 6.66
CA ARG A 92 3.75 8.54 7.93
C ARG A 92 2.72 7.51 8.38
N LEU A 93 3.20 6.36 8.79
CA LEU A 93 2.41 5.22 9.22
C LEU A 93 2.70 4.94 10.69
N ASP A 94 1.73 5.21 11.54
CA ASP A 94 1.87 5.01 12.98
C ASP A 94 0.98 3.88 13.48
N ASN A 95 1.56 2.97 14.26
CA ASN A 95 0.86 1.90 14.95
C ASN A 95 1.53 1.59 16.30
N LYS A 96 1.07 0.55 17.01
CA LYS A 96 1.56 0.22 18.36
C LYS A 96 3.02 -0.23 18.44
N ILE A 97 3.68 -0.53 17.31
CA ILE A 97 5.03 -1.12 17.29
C ILE A 97 5.99 -0.42 16.34
N SER A 98 5.48 0.48 15.49
CA SER A 98 6.31 1.23 14.53
C SER A 98 5.77 2.62 14.24
N SER A 99 6.69 3.51 13.85
CA SER A 99 6.43 4.75 13.13
C SER A 99 7.24 4.71 11.84
N SER A 100 6.58 4.54 10.71
CA SER A 100 7.22 4.27 9.43
C SER A 100 7.01 5.42 8.45
N LEU A 101 7.86 5.53 7.45
CA LEU A 101 7.74 6.49 6.37
C LEU A 101 7.61 5.76 5.05
N TYR A 102 6.56 6.09 4.30
CA TYR A 102 6.32 5.57 2.96
C TYR A 102 6.30 6.72 1.97
N LYS A 103 7.15 6.66 0.96
CA LYS A 103 7.27 7.67 -0.09
C LYS A 103 6.93 7.05 -1.42
N ALA A 104 6.05 7.69 -2.16
CA ALA A 104 5.80 7.41 -3.55
C ALA A 104 6.20 8.66 -4.36
N GLU A 105 7.15 8.49 -5.24
CA GLU A 105 7.68 9.55 -6.11
C GLU A 105 7.65 9.03 -7.53
N PHE A 106 6.88 9.71 -8.38
CA PHE A 106 6.73 9.37 -9.78
C PHE A 106 7.33 10.47 -10.66
N GLU A 107 7.64 10.12 -11.90
CA GLU A 107 8.19 11.03 -12.90
C GLU A 107 7.68 10.65 -14.29
N ASP A 108 7.59 11.63 -15.16
CA ASP A 108 7.28 11.42 -16.58
C ASP A 108 8.56 10.95 -17.31
N ASN A 109 8.56 9.72 -17.78
CA ASN A 109 9.67 9.15 -18.57
C ASN A 109 9.60 9.55 -20.06
N GLY A 110 8.60 10.34 -20.45
CA GLY A 110 8.29 10.60 -21.86
C GLY A 110 7.49 9.44 -22.48
N ASN A 111 7.01 9.63 -23.70
CA ASN A 111 6.26 8.67 -24.49
C ASN A 111 5.00 8.09 -23.79
N GLY A 112 4.43 8.81 -22.82
CA GLY A 112 3.26 8.36 -22.07
C GLY A 112 3.57 7.25 -21.06
N GLU A 113 4.77 7.19 -20.53
CA GLU A 113 5.23 6.24 -19.53
C GLU A 113 5.57 6.93 -18.22
N THR A 114 5.36 6.24 -17.11
CA THR A 114 5.68 6.70 -15.76
C THR A 114 6.86 5.91 -15.20
N GLY A 115 7.87 6.65 -14.73
CA GLY A 115 8.97 6.16 -13.91
C GLY A 115 8.80 6.53 -12.44
N GLY A 116 9.82 6.23 -11.65
CA GLY A 116 9.89 6.65 -10.26
C GLY A 116 10.31 5.56 -9.28
N LYS A 117 9.94 5.74 -8.02
CA LYS A 117 10.27 4.79 -6.94
C LYS A 117 9.26 4.84 -5.80
N LEU A 118 9.13 3.70 -5.14
CA LEU A 118 8.55 3.58 -3.80
C LEU A 118 9.69 3.36 -2.79
N ASP A 119 9.69 4.11 -1.69
CA ASP A 119 10.66 3.99 -0.60
C ASP A 119 9.88 3.78 0.71
N PHE A 120 10.11 2.67 1.37
CA PHE A 120 9.50 2.36 2.64
C PHE A 120 10.57 2.18 3.71
N THR A 121 10.51 3.01 4.75
CA THR A 121 11.37 2.93 5.93
C THR A 121 10.52 2.58 7.15
N TYR A 122 10.74 1.39 7.69
CA TYR A 122 10.13 0.94 8.94
C TYR A 122 11.03 1.28 10.11
N ASN A 123 10.51 1.99 11.12
CA ASN A 123 11.20 2.26 12.36
C ASN A 123 10.44 1.61 13.51
N ALA A 124 11.07 0.66 14.17
CA ALA A 124 10.52 0.05 15.37
C ALA A 124 10.50 1.07 16.53
N ILE A 125 9.41 1.09 17.32
CA ILE A 125 9.32 1.96 18.51
C ILE A 125 9.34 1.18 19.82
N ASN A 126 9.46 -0.15 19.75
CA ASN A 126 9.56 -1.02 20.92
C ASN A 126 10.15 -2.40 20.57
N LYS A 127 10.34 -3.25 21.61
CA LYS A 127 10.90 -4.59 21.45
C LYS A 127 10.10 -5.50 20.49
N LYS A 128 8.77 -5.32 20.40
CA LYS A 128 7.93 -6.10 19.45
C LYS A 128 8.24 -5.69 18.00
N GLY A 129 8.35 -4.40 17.74
CA GLY A 129 8.76 -3.88 16.45
C GLY A 129 10.15 -4.38 16.05
N ASN A 130 11.13 -4.33 16.96
CA ASN A 130 12.48 -4.83 16.71
C ASN A 130 12.52 -6.31 16.30
N LYS A 131 11.65 -7.15 16.91
CA LYS A 131 11.55 -8.57 16.53
C LYS A 131 11.14 -8.79 15.08
N LEU A 132 10.34 -7.89 14.50
CA LEU A 132 9.95 -7.97 13.09
C LEU A 132 11.14 -7.70 12.18
N VAL A 133 11.95 -6.68 12.49
CA VAL A 133 13.14 -6.31 11.70
C VAL A 133 14.10 -7.50 11.62
N VAL A 134 14.36 -8.17 12.74
CA VAL A 134 15.24 -9.35 12.80
C VAL A 134 14.71 -10.53 11.97
N LYS A 135 13.39 -10.61 11.75
CA LYS A 135 12.73 -11.67 10.98
C LYS A 135 12.61 -11.37 9.47
N ASN A 136 13.62 -10.79 8.87
CA ASN A 136 13.65 -10.45 7.44
C ASN A 136 12.50 -9.51 7.00
N LEU A 137 12.25 -8.47 7.78
CA LEU A 137 11.21 -7.49 7.43
C LEU A 137 11.52 -6.76 6.13
N GLU A 138 12.79 -6.48 5.84
CA GLU A 138 13.23 -5.80 4.62
C GLU A 138 12.78 -6.54 3.36
N GLY A 139 13.02 -7.86 3.29
CA GLY A 139 12.55 -8.68 2.17
C GLY A 139 11.02 -8.67 2.03
N LYS A 140 10.29 -8.66 3.15
CA LYS A 140 8.81 -8.57 3.14
C LYS A 140 8.33 -7.20 2.66
N ILE A 141 9.01 -6.12 3.04
CA ILE A 141 8.72 -4.78 2.53
C ILE A 141 8.96 -4.75 1.02
N HIS A 142 10.07 -5.30 0.55
CA HIS A 142 10.39 -5.35 -0.88
C HIS A 142 9.27 -6.04 -1.68
N ILE A 143 8.80 -7.20 -1.23
CA ILE A 143 7.69 -7.91 -1.86
C ILE A 143 6.39 -7.09 -1.81
N LEU A 144 6.11 -6.41 -0.70
CA LEU A 144 4.96 -5.52 -0.60
C LEU A 144 4.99 -4.44 -1.67
N LEU A 145 6.13 -3.77 -1.84
CA LEU A 145 6.30 -2.71 -2.83
C LEU A 145 6.18 -3.24 -4.26
N SER A 146 6.79 -4.38 -4.56
CA SER A 146 6.68 -5.08 -5.85
C SER A 146 5.23 -5.38 -6.21
N VAL A 147 4.50 -6.00 -5.28
CA VAL A 147 3.07 -6.36 -5.46
C VAL A 147 2.21 -5.11 -5.62
N THR A 148 2.49 -4.05 -4.87
CA THR A 148 1.76 -2.77 -4.99
C THR A 148 1.93 -2.19 -6.39
N ILE A 149 3.15 -2.15 -6.91
CA ILE A 149 3.39 -1.67 -8.27
C ILE A 149 2.78 -2.59 -9.31
N ALA A 150 2.82 -3.91 -9.13
CA ALA A 150 2.19 -4.84 -10.07
C ALA A 150 0.67 -4.61 -10.18
N MET A 151 -0.01 -4.36 -9.06
CA MET A 151 -1.44 -4.04 -9.05
C MET A 151 -1.73 -2.72 -9.77
N LEU A 152 -1.00 -1.66 -9.42
CA LEU A 152 -1.16 -0.33 -10.02
C LEU A 152 -0.88 -0.36 -11.52
N LYS A 153 0.23 -0.98 -11.92
CA LYS A 153 0.62 -1.17 -13.32
C LYS A 153 -0.48 -1.88 -14.12
N HIS A 154 -0.96 -3.03 -13.62
CA HIS A 154 -2.03 -3.76 -14.28
C HIS A 154 -3.27 -2.89 -14.49
N TYR A 155 -3.69 -2.14 -13.47
CA TYR A 155 -4.84 -1.25 -13.57
C TYR A 155 -4.61 -0.12 -14.59
N CYS A 156 -3.46 0.55 -14.52
CA CYS A 156 -3.15 1.66 -15.43
C CYS A 156 -3.09 1.22 -16.89
N GLU A 157 -2.57 0.02 -17.15
CA GLU A 157 -2.39 -0.53 -18.51
C GLU A 157 -3.66 -1.18 -19.07
N THR A 158 -4.52 -1.75 -18.22
CA THR A 158 -5.70 -2.53 -18.68
C THR A 158 -7.05 -1.93 -18.28
N ASN A 159 -7.04 -0.94 -17.38
CA ASN A 159 -8.22 -0.37 -16.72
C ASN A 159 -9.06 -1.39 -15.93
N LYS A 160 -8.44 -2.51 -15.52
CA LYS A 160 -9.06 -3.59 -14.75
C LYS A 160 -8.29 -3.84 -13.47
N MET A 161 -9.02 -4.09 -12.38
CA MET A 161 -8.41 -4.54 -11.13
C MET A 161 -7.98 -6.01 -11.28
N LEU A 162 -6.82 -6.37 -10.73
CA LEU A 162 -6.42 -7.78 -10.62
C LEU A 162 -7.46 -8.58 -9.81
N SER A 163 -7.79 -9.76 -10.28
CA SER A 163 -8.52 -10.73 -9.47
C SER A 163 -7.64 -11.23 -8.31
N PHE A 164 -8.27 -11.75 -7.26
CA PHE A 164 -7.50 -12.34 -6.15
C PHE A 164 -6.65 -13.53 -6.58
N SER A 165 -7.09 -14.30 -7.58
CA SER A 165 -6.30 -15.43 -8.09
C SER A 165 -5.06 -14.98 -8.84
N GLU A 166 -5.13 -13.90 -9.59
CA GLU A 166 -3.99 -13.31 -10.29
C GLU A 166 -3.02 -12.68 -9.29
N LEU A 167 -3.54 -11.90 -8.33
CA LEU A 167 -2.74 -11.33 -7.23
C LEU A 167 -2.01 -12.42 -6.45
N GLN A 168 -2.68 -13.52 -6.12
CA GLN A 168 -2.06 -14.65 -5.44
C GLN A 168 -0.93 -15.28 -6.25
N LYS A 169 -1.08 -15.42 -7.56
CA LYS A 169 -0.01 -15.93 -8.44
C LYS A 169 1.20 -15.01 -8.40
N ILE A 170 1.00 -13.69 -8.51
CA ILE A 170 2.08 -12.70 -8.42
C ILE A 170 2.82 -12.84 -7.08
N ILE A 171 2.11 -12.84 -5.96
CA ILE A 171 2.72 -12.95 -4.64
C ILE A 171 3.49 -14.28 -4.49
N LEU A 172 2.94 -15.40 -4.96
CA LEU A 172 3.59 -16.70 -4.85
C LEU A 172 4.82 -16.86 -5.75
N SER A 173 4.91 -16.09 -6.83
CA SER A 173 6.09 -16.06 -7.72
C SER A 173 7.25 -15.26 -7.13
N GLU A 174 6.99 -14.36 -6.15
CA GLU A 174 8.03 -13.57 -5.52
C GLU A 174 9.02 -14.44 -4.74
N GLN A 175 10.31 -14.17 -4.95
CA GLN A 175 11.38 -14.83 -4.20
C GLN A 175 11.48 -14.24 -2.79
N GLY A 176 11.75 -15.08 -1.79
CA GLY A 176 11.96 -14.65 -0.41
C GLY A 176 10.77 -14.87 0.54
N LEU A 177 9.64 -15.39 0.06
CA LEU A 177 8.55 -15.86 0.92
C LEU A 177 8.87 -17.20 1.55
N SER A 178 8.74 -17.30 2.88
CA SER A 178 8.81 -18.57 3.58
C SER A 178 7.59 -19.45 3.26
N VAL A 179 7.71 -20.75 3.45
CA VAL A 179 6.58 -21.70 3.30
C VAL A 179 5.40 -21.28 4.19
N ILE A 180 5.68 -20.80 5.40
CA ILE A 180 4.65 -20.31 6.35
C ILE A 180 3.94 -19.08 5.77
N ASP A 181 4.67 -18.11 5.21
CA ASP A 181 4.07 -16.92 4.58
C ASP A 181 3.16 -17.34 3.40
N LYS A 182 3.57 -18.33 2.58
CA LYS A 182 2.77 -18.87 1.47
C LYS A 182 1.49 -19.56 1.96
N ILE A 183 1.57 -20.32 3.06
CA ILE A 183 0.40 -20.98 3.69
C ILE A 183 -0.57 -19.92 4.24
N LEU A 184 -0.08 -18.91 4.95
CA LEU A 184 -0.89 -17.83 5.50
C LEU A 184 -1.61 -17.04 4.37
N LEU A 185 -0.94 -16.80 3.25
CA LEU A 185 -1.55 -16.21 2.06
C LEU A 185 -2.68 -17.08 1.49
N GLY A 186 -2.51 -18.39 1.49
CA GLY A 186 -3.54 -19.34 1.07
C GLY A 186 -4.77 -19.34 1.98
N LEU A 187 -4.57 -19.34 3.30
CA LEU A 187 -5.66 -19.35 4.29
C LEU A 187 -6.47 -18.04 4.28
N ASN A 188 -5.83 -16.91 4.05
CA ASN A 188 -6.49 -15.63 3.99
C ASN A 188 -7.37 -15.43 2.74
N ARG A 189 -7.22 -16.27 1.70
CA ARG A 189 -8.13 -16.30 0.54
C ARG A 189 -9.60 -16.44 0.95
N LEU A 190 -9.88 -17.25 1.97
CA LEU A 190 -11.25 -17.47 2.46
C LEU A 190 -11.84 -16.22 3.16
N ALA A 191 -11.02 -15.46 3.88
CA ALA A 191 -11.45 -14.22 4.54
C ALA A 191 -11.81 -13.12 3.52
N ILE A 192 -11.06 -13.05 2.42
CA ILE A 192 -11.24 -12.04 1.37
C ILE A 192 -12.48 -12.33 0.51
N LEU A 193 -12.75 -13.60 0.20
CA LEU A 193 -13.93 -14.00 -0.57
C LEU A 193 -15.26 -13.67 0.13
N ASN A 194 -15.24 -13.47 1.46
CA ASN A 194 -16.40 -13.05 2.24
C ASN A 194 -16.62 -11.53 2.30
N MET A 195 -15.76 -10.72 1.66
CA MET A 195 -15.97 -9.28 1.60
C MET A 195 -17.05 -8.92 0.58
N ARG A 196 -18.17 -8.40 1.06
CA ARG A 196 -19.32 -8.04 0.22
C ARG A 196 -19.00 -6.83 -0.65
N ASP A 197 -19.26 -6.91 -1.96
CA ASP A 197 -19.16 -5.82 -2.94
C ASP A 197 -19.96 -4.54 -2.57
N LYS A 198 -20.98 -4.67 -1.72
CA LYS A 198 -21.83 -3.56 -1.26
C LYS A 198 -21.06 -2.41 -0.58
N ASP A 199 -20.02 -2.72 0.18
CA ASP A 199 -19.25 -1.70 0.90
C ASP A 199 -18.38 -0.87 -0.06
N ARG A 200 -17.84 -1.53 -1.09
CA ARG A 200 -17.06 -0.88 -2.14
C ARG A 200 -17.93 0.05 -2.98
N SER A 201 -19.07 -0.42 -3.46
CA SER A 201 -20.01 0.36 -4.26
C SER A 201 -20.50 1.61 -3.52
N ARG A 202 -20.79 1.48 -2.22
CA ARG A 202 -21.22 2.62 -1.38
C ARG A 202 -20.14 3.68 -1.23
N PHE A 203 -18.88 3.26 -1.05
CA PHE A 203 -17.74 4.16 -0.91
C PHE A 203 -17.46 4.87 -2.24
N MET A 204 -17.39 4.12 -3.35
CA MET A 204 -17.16 4.67 -4.69
C MET A 204 -18.21 5.70 -5.08
N LYS A 205 -19.49 5.43 -4.77
CA LYS A 205 -20.59 6.36 -5.01
C LYS A 205 -20.42 7.67 -4.22
N LYS A 206 -19.91 7.60 -2.99
CA LYS A 206 -19.69 8.78 -2.14
C LYS A 206 -18.60 9.71 -2.69
N PHE A 207 -17.49 9.15 -3.19
CA PHE A 207 -16.30 9.94 -3.57
C PHE A 207 -16.17 10.24 -5.06
N TYR A 208 -16.74 9.41 -5.92
CA TYR A 208 -16.64 9.57 -7.39
C TYR A 208 -17.96 9.87 -8.07
N GLY A 209 -19.07 9.93 -7.31
CA GLY A 209 -20.40 10.05 -7.89
C GLY A 209 -20.84 8.75 -8.60
N THR A 210 -22.05 8.79 -9.16
CA THR A 210 -22.48 7.75 -10.11
C THR A 210 -21.82 8.06 -11.43
N GLU A 211 -20.88 7.21 -11.89
CA GLU A 211 -20.51 7.22 -13.31
C GLU A 211 -21.80 7.06 -14.12
N LYS A 212 -22.12 8.10 -14.91
CA LYS A 212 -23.19 8.06 -15.89
C LYS A 212 -22.72 7.33 -17.12
#